data_24b935775e6f5de0abe3752456aff987
#
_entry.id   24b935775e6f5de0abe3752456aff987
#
_cell.length_a   1.000
_cell.length_b   1.000
_cell.length_c   1.000
_cell.angle_alpha   90.00
_cell.angle_beta   90.00
_cell.angle_gamma   90.00
#
_symmetry.space_group_name_H-M   'P 1'
#
loop_
_entity.id
_entity.type
_entity.pdbx_description
1 polymer ?
#
loop_
_entity_poly.entity_id
_entity_poly.type
_entity_poly.pdbx_seq_one_letter_code
_entity_poly.pdbx_strand_id
1 'polypeptide(L)'
;MSTAYQIVVCGSIVPDPLQTLEPVTGPAGPALKNEMMLPAVLDPWASHALYEAAHLARNAPGSKVWLVSLGPKAKLQQVMMTVAQRVPFELVALDGPAGGFTDAYETATALAEAIAAIPGLDKSKLLIFGGWESASRGAGATLQAVGERLGVLDQFQGVDELKLLPDDSFEILERVEGGKHQISRCAGPPALFGWATGNLPEPKNNPQIGMVNMRTVMPALQKAKTVKVGAEGAAFAGVVLPKQLRETRIVKDASPDVIAKEILYWIKK
;
A
#
# COMPACT_ATOMS: atom_id res chain seq x y z
N MET A 1 -14.38 -25.20 12.64
CA MET A 1 -13.43 -24.27 13.29
C MET A 1 -12.94 -23.36 12.19
N SER A 2 -13.02 -22.05 12.34
CA SER A 2 -12.51 -21.15 11.29
C SER A 2 -10.99 -21.28 11.20
N THR A 3 -10.48 -21.29 9.99
CA THR A 3 -9.03 -21.36 9.73
C THR A 3 -8.34 -20.11 10.27
N ALA A 4 -7.26 -20.27 11.02
CA ALA A 4 -6.43 -19.17 11.48
C ALA A 4 -5.44 -18.80 10.38
N TYR A 5 -5.44 -17.53 9.95
CA TYR A 5 -4.59 -17.03 8.88
C TYR A 5 -3.31 -16.36 9.40
N GLN A 6 -2.29 -16.36 8.56
CA GLN A 6 -1.07 -15.60 8.74
C GLN A 6 -1.04 -14.52 7.66
N ILE A 7 -1.40 -13.29 8.04
CA ILE A 7 -1.63 -12.20 7.11
C ILE A 7 -0.42 -11.27 7.16
N VAL A 8 0.25 -11.13 6.03
CA VAL A 8 1.40 -10.23 5.87
C VAL A 8 1.00 -9.06 5.00
N VAL A 9 1.10 -7.86 5.52
CA VAL A 9 0.80 -6.63 4.79
C VAL A 9 2.11 -5.98 4.34
N CYS A 10 2.30 -5.83 3.03
CA CYS A 10 3.38 -5.04 2.46
C CYS A 10 2.97 -3.56 2.48
N GLY A 11 3.54 -2.78 3.39
CA GLY A 11 3.21 -1.38 3.58
C GLY A 11 4.38 -0.46 3.25
N SER A 12 4.32 0.24 2.12
CA SER A 12 5.29 1.28 1.78
C SER A 12 5.02 2.56 2.56
N ILE A 13 6.08 3.32 2.84
CA ILE A 13 5.97 4.70 3.28
C ILE A 13 6.18 5.62 2.08
N VAL A 14 5.39 6.66 2.00
CA VAL A 14 5.43 7.63 0.89
C VAL A 14 5.43 9.05 1.44
N PRO A 15 5.94 10.05 0.70
CA PRO A 15 5.64 11.44 1.00
C PRO A 15 4.13 11.64 1.03
N ASP A 16 3.63 12.42 1.97
CA ASP A 16 2.20 12.67 2.11
C ASP A 16 1.61 13.22 0.80
N PRO A 17 0.67 12.51 0.13
CA PRO A 17 0.09 12.95 -1.14
C PRO A 17 -0.69 14.26 -1.07
N LEU A 18 -1.05 14.72 0.14
CA LEU A 18 -1.70 16.00 0.35
C LEU A 18 -0.73 17.19 0.30
N GLN A 19 0.58 16.92 0.25
CA GLN A 19 1.60 17.97 0.10
C GLN A 19 1.83 18.31 -1.38
N THR A 20 2.42 19.47 -1.63
CA THR A 20 2.90 19.81 -2.97
C THR A 20 4.16 19.01 -3.27
N LEU A 21 4.05 18.02 -4.14
CA LEU A 21 5.15 17.16 -4.57
C LEU A 21 5.71 17.69 -5.89
N GLU A 22 6.89 18.31 -5.84
CA GLU A 22 7.56 18.90 -7.02
C GLU A 22 8.72 17.98 -7.43
N PRO A 23 8.65 17.31 -8.59
CA PRO A 23 9.76 16.50 -9.09
C PRO A 23 10.91 17.39 -9.60
N VAL A 24 12.13 17.02 -9.22
CA VAL A 24 13.36 17.76 -9.57
C VAL A 24 14.47 16.78 -9.95
N THR A 25 15.49 17.28 -10.63
CA THR A 25 16.75 16.54 -10.80
C THR A 25 17.69 16.91 -9.66
N GLY A 26 17.91 15.96 -8.75
CA GLY A 26 18.85 16.10 -7.64
C GLY A 26 20.26 15.63 -8.01
N PRO A 27 21.22 15.72 -7.06
CA PRO A 27 22.62 15.31 -7.29
C PRO A 27 22.76 13.80 -7.61
N ALA A 28 21.86 12.97 -7.08
CA ALA A 28 21.85 11.51 -7.29
C ALA A 28 20.84 11.06 -8.35
N GLY A 29 20.27 11.97 -9.13
CA GLY A 29 19.25 11.69 -10.14
C GLY A 29 17.87 12.25 -9.77
N PRO A 30 16.79 11.66 -10.30
CA PRO A 30 15.42 12.09 -10.02
C PRO A 30 15.09 12.09 -8.51
N ALA A 31 14.46 13.15 -8.04
CA ALA A 31 14.13 13.36 -6.64
C ALA A 31 12.86 14.23 -6.49
N LEU A 32 12.37 14.34 -5.27
CA LEU A 32 11.40 15.38 -4.90
C LEU A 32 12.13 16.56 -4.24
N LYS A 33 11.68 17.75 -4.56
CA LYS A 33 12.17 18.98 -3.93
C LYS A 33 11.94 18.94 -2.42
N ASN A 34 13.00 19.15 -1.66
CA ASN A 34 12.96 19.12 -0.19
C ASN A 34 12.39 17.82 0.40
N GLU A 35 12.57 16.68 -0.25
CA GLU A 35 12.00 15.39 0.15
C GLU A 35 12.27 15.03 1.62
N MET A 36 13.42 15.41 2.15
CA MET A 36 13.76 15.19 3.57
C MET A 36 12.81 15.91 4.54
N MET A 37 12.26 17.05 4.12
CA MET A 37 11.34 17.88 4.92
C MET A 37 9.88 17.50 4.73
N LEU A 38 9.54 16.71 3.72
CA LEU A 38 8.17 16.28 3.47
C LEU A 38 7.71 15.30 4.55
N PRO A 39 6.52 15.49 5.11
CA PRO A 39 5.90 14.47 5.97
C PRO A 39 5.79 13.15 5.23
N ALA A 40 6.01 12.05 5.94
CA ALA A 40 5.79 10.71 5.42
C ALA A 40 4.54 10.10 6.03
N VAL A 41 3.83 9.29 5.26
CA VAL A 41 2.67 8.52 5.68
C VAL A 41 2.79 7.08 5.21
N LEU A 42 2.05 6.16 5.82
CA LEU A 42 1.82 4.86 5.21
C LEU A 42 1.03 5.08 3.93
N ASP A 43 1.46 4.44 2.85
CA ASP A 43 0.77 4.55 1.56
C ASP A 43 -0.75 4.31 1.74
N PRO A 44 -1.62 5.15 1.17
CA PRO A 44 -3.07 5.05 1.35
C PRO A 44 -3.63 3.66 1.05
N TRP A 45 -3.22 3.03 -0.05
CA TRP A 45 -3.67 1.68 -0.41
C TRP A 45 -3.16 0.62 0.56
N ALA A 46 -1.91 0.73 1.02
CA ALA A 46 -1.36 -0.15 2.04
C ALA A 46 -2.05 0.05 3.41
N SER A 47 -2.51 1.27 3.71
CA SER A 47 -3.33 1.55 4.89
C SER A 47 -4.67 0.81 4.84
N HIS A 48 -5.37 0.85 3.70
CA HIS A 48 -6.59 0.07 3.50
C HIS A 48 -6.33 -1.43 3.63
N ALA A 49 -5.28 -1.94 2.98
CA ALA A 49 -4.85 -3.33 3.10
C ALA A 49 -4.61 -3.76 4.56
N LEU A 50 -4.01 -2.90 5.38
CA LEU A 50 -3.77 -3.17 6.80
C LEU A 50 -5.08 -3.20 7.60
N TYR A 51 -6.04 -2.32 7.30
CA TYR A 51 -7.35 -2.30 7.97
C TYR A 51 -8.16 -3.53 7.64
N GLU A 52 -8.16 -3.96 6.38
CA GLU A 52 -8.80 -5.19 5.91
C GLU A 52 -8.14 -6.44 6.53
N ALA A 53 -6.81 -6.48 6.63
CA ALA A 53 -6.08 -7.56 7.29
C ALA A 53 -6.47 -7.68 8.77
N ALA A 54 -6.55 -6.56 9.49
CA ALA A 54 -6.95 -6.55 10.89
C ALA A 54 -8.43 -6.92 11.07
N HIS A 55 -9.30 -6.54 10.12
CA HIS A 55 -10.70 -6.94 10.12
C HIS A 55 -10.85 -8.45 9.91
N LEU A 56 -10.17 -9.02 8.91
CA LEU A 56 -10.16 -10.46 8.66
C LEU A 56 -9.63 -11.23 9.87
N ALA A 57 -8.53 -10.78 10.47
CA ALA A 57 -7.96 -11.43 11.66
C ALA A 57 -8.90 -11.42 12.87
N ARG A 58 -9.73 -10.39 13.01
CA ARG A 58 -10.77 -10.32 14.08
C ARG A 58 -11.87 -11.34 13.85
N ASN A 59 -12.24 -11.59 12.59
CA ASN A 59 -13.30 -12.51 12.21
C ASN A 59 -12.81 -13.97 12.10
N ALA A 60 -11.49 -14.20 12.08
CA ALA A 60 -10.86 -15.51 12.07
C ALA A 60 -9.92 -15.66 13.30
N PRO A 61 -10.43 -16.06 14.47
CA PRO A 61 -9.66 -16.12 15.70
C PRO A 61 -8.40 -16.98 15.59
N GLY A 62 -7.30 -16.50 16.19
CA GLY A 62 -5.97 -17.13 16.10
C GLY A 62 -5.14 -16.64 14.92
N SER A 63 -5.69 -15.82 14.04
CA SER A 63 -4.96 -15.18 12.96
C SER A 63 -3.98 -14.13 13.48
N LYS A 64 -2.88 -13.95 12.74
CA LYS A 64 -1.85 -12.94 13.05
C LYS A 64 -1.70 -11.99 11.87
N VAL A 65 -1.38 -10.73 12.18
CA VAL A 65 -1.11 -9.69 11.17
C VAL A 65 0.30 -9.15 11.36
N TRP A 66 1.09 -9.19 10.31
CA TRP A 66 2.39 -8.51 10.23
C TRP A 66 2.31 -7.36 9.23
N LEU A 67 2.91 -6.23 9.58
CA LEU A 67 3.20 -5.14 8.66
C LEU A 67 4.69 -5.19 8.31
N VAL A 68 5.01 -5.47 7.07
CA VAL A 68 6.39 -5.46 6.55
C VAL A 68 6.60 -4.15 5.80
N SER A 69 7.58 -3.36 6.23
CA SER A 69 7.80 -2.03 5.68
C SER A 69 9.29 -1.74 5.48
N LEU A 70 9.62 -1.18 4.33
CA LEU A 70 10.97 -0.73 3.96
C LEU A 70 10.99 0.79 3.88
N GLY A 71 11.98 1.39 4.51
CA GLY A 71 12.23 2.82 4.41
C GLY A 71 13.33 3.30 5.36
N PRO A 72 13.74 4.57 5.26
CA PRO A 72 14.67 5.16 6.21
C PRO A 72 14.12 5.06 7.63
N LYS A 73 14.91 4.50 8.55
CA LYS A 73 14.50 4.18 9.92
C LYS A 73 13.79 5.33 10.64
N ALA A 74 14.29 6.56 10.48
CA ALA A 74 13.69 7.73 11.11
C ALA A 74 12.27 8.02 10.58
N LYS A 75 12.06 7.89 9.26
CA LYS A 75 10.73 8.04 8.64
C LYS A 75 9.79 6.89 9.02
N LEU A 76 10.29 5.65 9.03
CA LEU A 76 9.53 4.50 9.52
C LEU A 76 9.05 4.70 10.95
N GLN A 77 9.92 5.17 11.85
CA GLN A 77 9.55 5.44 13.24
C GLN A 77 8.41 6.47 13.32
N GLN A 78 8.51 7.57 12.58
CA GLN A 78 7.49 8.61 12.55
C GLN A 78 6.12 8.06 12.08
N VAL A 79 6.12 7.32 10.97
CA VAL A 79 4.89 6.76 10.39
C VAL A 79 4.29 5.70 11.31
N MET A 80 5.10 4.79 11.83
CA MET A 80 4.62 3.69 12.66
C MET A 80 4.03 4.15 14.00
N MET A 81 4.47 5.29 14.55
CA MET A 81 3.86 5.90 15.72
C MET A 81 2.38 6.27 15.50
N THR A 82 2.03 6.68 14.29
CA THR A 82 0.64 7.01 13.91
C THR A 82 -0.15 5.73 13.60
N VAL A 83 0.41 4.86 12.76
CA VAL A 83 -0.25 3.63 12.29
C VAL A 83 -0.53 2.67 13.45
N ALA A 84 0.38 2.58 14.44
CA ALA A 84 0.24 1.72 15.61
C ALA A 84 -1.02 2.00 16.44
N GLN A 85 -1.62 3.18 16.33
CA GLN A 85 -2.84 3.55 17.05
C GLN A 85 -4.13 3.10 16.34
N ARG A 86 -4.04 2.59 15.11
CA ARG A 86 -5.21 2.27 14.29
C ARG A 86 -5.70 0.84 14.48
N VAL A 87 -4.83 -0.13 14.28
CA VAL A 87 -5.15 -1.55 14.31
C VAL A 87 -4.00 -2.37 14.89
N PRO A 88 -4.27 -3.58 15.44
CA PRO A 88 -3.22 -4.47 15.93
C PRO A 88 -2.39 -5.06 14.79
N PHE A 89 -1.05 -5.04 14.92
CA PHE A 89 -0.10 -5.75 14.05
C PHE A 89 1.26 -5.95 14.73
N GLU A 90 2.07 -6.85 14.19
CA GLU A 90 3.49 -6.98 14.48
C GLU A 90 4.30 -6.32 13.35
N LEU A 91 5.33 -5.54 13.67
CA LEU A 91 6.14 -4.86 12.67
C LEU A 91 7.35 -5.69 12.27
N VAL A 92 7.60 -5.80 10.96
CA VAL A 92 8.88 -6.23 10.38
C VAL A 92 9.45 -5.03 9.62
N ALA A 93 10.44 -4.37 10.21
CA ALA A 93 11.04 -3.16 9.65
C ALA A 93 12.33 -3.47 8.91
N LEU A 94 12.49 -2.90 7.72
CA LEU A 94 13.71 -2.88 6.91
C LEU A 94 14.22 -1.44 6.81
N ASP A 95 15.48 -1.22 7.20
CA ASP A 95 16.12 0.10 7.12
C ASP A 95 16.87 0.22 5.78
N GLY A 96 16.39 1.07 4.91
CA GLY A 96 17.01 1.29 3.60
C GLY A 96 16.39 2.44 2.84
N PRO A 97 16.99 2.82 1.70
CA PRO A 97 16.39 3.81 0.83
C PRO A 97 15.08 3.27 0.26
N ALA A 98 13.98 3.98 0.48
CA ALA A 98 12.72 3.68 -0.14
C ALA A 98 12.12 4.97 -0.68
N GLY A 99 11.86 5.01 -1.96
CA GLY A 99 11.29 6.17 -2.64
C GLY A 99 10.62 5.76 -3.93
N GLY A 100 9.88 6.68 -4.53
CA GLY A 100 9.22 6.47 -5.81
C GLY A 100 10.18 6.15 -6.97
N PHE A 101 11.47 6.39 -6.78
CA PHE A 101 12.52 6.16 -7.79
C PHE A 101 13.33 4.88 -7.55
N THR A 102 12.99 4.08 -6.52
CA THR A 102 13.61 2.78 -6.29
C THR A 102 12.98 1.71 -7.19
N ASP A 103 13.78 0.82 -7.74
CA ASP A 103 13.29 -0.29 -8.57
C ASP A 103 12.30 -1.17 -7.81
N ALA A 104 11.18 -1.52 -8.45
CA ALA A 104 10.12 -2.30 -7.84
C ALA A 104 10.56 -3.74 -7.52
N TYR A 105 11.39 -4.32 -8.39
CA TYR A 105 11.83 -5.70 -8.26
C TYR A 105 12.87 -5.86 -7.15
N GLU A 106 13.81 -4.91 -7.00
CA GLU A 106 14.73 -4.88 -5.85
C GLU A 106 13.96 -4.72 -4.52
N THR A 107 12.98 -3.80 -4.50
CA THR A 107 12.10 -3.62 -3.33
C THR A 107 11.36 -4.90 -3.00
N ALA A 108 10.78 -5.56 -3.99
CA ALA A 108 10.07 -6.83 -3.82
C ALA A 108 10.97 -7.94 -3.30
N THR A 109 12.23 -8.00 -3.75
CA THR A 109 13.23 -8.96 -3.27
C THR A 109 13.46 -8.79 -1.78
N ALA A 110 13.74 -7.56 -1.33
CA ALA A 110 13.98 -7.28 0.08
C ALA A 110 12.77 -7.59 0.96
N LEU A 111 11.56 -7.28 0.48
CA LEU A 111 10.31 -7.58 1.19
C LEU A 111 10.07 -9.09 1.27
N ALA A 112 10.22 -9.83 0.16
CA ALA A 112 10.02 -11.27 0.11
C ALA A 112 11.00 -12.03 1.03
N GLU A 113 12.28 -11.62 1.05
CA GLU A 113 13.27 -12.17 1.98
C GLU A 113 12.88 -11.92 3.45
N ALA A 114 12.41 -10.72 3.76
CA ALA A 114 11.97 -10.37 5.11
C ALA A 114 10.73 -11.18 5.53
N ILE A 115 9.78 -11.38 4.63
CA ILE A 115 8.60 -12.21 4.85
C ILE A 115 8.99 -13.65 5.09
N ALA A 116 9.83 -14.23 4.24
CA ALA A 116 10.31 -15.61 4.39
C ALA A 116 11.09 -15.85 5.71
N ALA A 117 11.69 -14.79 6.27
CA ALA A 117 12.41 -14.83 7.52
C ALA A 117 11.54 -14.67 8.77
N ILE A 118 10.23 -14.46 8.64
CA ILE A 118 9.31 -14.36 9.79
C ILE A 118 9.27 -15.70 10.53
N PRO A 119 9.61 -15.72 11.83
CA PRO A 119 9.66 -16.99 12.57
C PRO A 119 8.27 -17.65 12.67
N GLY A 120 8.19 -18.92 12.30
CA GLY A 120 6.95 -19.71 12.36
C GLY A 120 5.92 -19.35 11.29
N LEU A 121 6.30 -18.66 10.23
CA LEU A 121 5.45 -18.42 9.08
C LEU A 121 5.14 -19.75 8.38
N ASP A 122 3.84 -20.05 8.29
CA ASP A 122 3.31 -21.23 7.62
C ASP A 122 2.68 -20.81 6.28
N LYS A 123 3.34 -21.18 5.19
CA LYS A 123 2.91 -20.83 3.85
C LYS A 123 1.49 -21.33 3.53
N SER A 124 1.07 -22.46 4.11
CA SER A 124 -0.28 -22.99 3.91
C SER A 124 -1.39 -22.12 4.51
N LYS A 125 -1.03 -21.11 5.32
CA LYS A 125 -1.95 -20.17 5.95
C LYS A 125 -1.67 -18.71 5.55
N LEU A 126 -0.74 -18.52 4.61
CA LEU A 126 -0.23 -17.19 4.25
C LEU A 126 -1.20 -16.46 3.34
N LEU A 127 -1.60 -15.28 3.77
CA LEU A 127 -2.26 -14.27 2.94
C LEU A 127 -1.35 -13.05 2.85
N ILE A 128 -1.05 -12.59 1.65
CA ILE A 128 -0.24 -11.38 1.41
C ILE A 128 -1.18 -10.27 0.97
N PHE A 129 -1.19 -9.19 1.73
CA PHE A 129 -1.96 -7.99 1.45
C PHE A 129 -1.02 -6.83 1.10
N GLY A 130 -1.50 -5.89 0.32
CA GLY A 130 -0.81 -4.63 0.02
C GLY A 130 -1.65 -3.76 -0.86
N GLY A 131 -1.16 -2.58 -1.24
CA GLY A 131 -1.81 -1.76 -2.25
C GLY A 131 -1.65 -2.35 -3.64
N TRP A 132 -2.69 -2.29 -4.47
CA TRP A 132 -2.60 -2.69 -5.87
C TRP A 132 -1.68 -1.76 -6.68
N GLU A 133 -1.51 -0.54 -6.19
CA GLU A 133 -0.58 0.47 -6.69
C GLU A 133 -0.02 1.28 -5.51
N SER A 134 0.73 2.34 -5.75
CA SER A 134 1.23 3.23 -4.71
C SER A 134 1.10 4.70 -5.08
N ALA A 135 0.92 5.56 -4.06
CA ALA A 135 0.86 7.01 -4.24
C ALA A 135 2.19 7.62 -4.75
N SER A 136 3.30 6.88 -4.64
CA SER A 136 4.60 7.35 -5.13
C SER A 136 4.77 7.14 -6.64
N ARG A 137 4.27 6.04 -7.21
CA ARG A 137 4.59 5.63 -8.58
C ARG A 137 3.40 5.14 -9.39
N GLY A 138 2.39 4.57 -8.75
CA GLY A 138 1.21 4.03 -9.42
C GLY A 138 1.46 2.84 -10.34
N ALA A 139 2.63 2.19 -10.25
CA ALA A 139 3.02 1.13 -11.18
C ALA A 139 2.44 -0.25 -10.87
N GLY A 140 2.00 -0.48 -9.62
CA GLY A 140 1.39 -1.74 -9.21
C GLY A 140 2.27 -3.00 -9.28
N ALA A 141 3.58 -2.87 -9.49
CA ALA A 141 4.44 -4.01 -9.79
C ALA A 141 5.04 -4.69 -8.55
N THR A 142 5.27 -3.95 -7.46
CA THR A 142 6.03 -4.45 -6.30
C THR A 142 5.34 -5.62 -5.61
N LEU A 143 4.04 -5.51 -5.34
CA LEU A 143 3.31 -6.53 -4.61
C LEU A 143 3.24 -7.86 -5.38
N GLN A 144 2.99 -7.79 -6.69
CA GLN A 144 2.94 -8.95 -7.57
C GLN A 144 4.30 -9.67 -7.62
N ALA A 145 5.39 -8.91 -7.70
CA ALA A 145 6.75 -9.46 -7.66
C ALA A 145 7.09 -10.11 -6.30
N VAL A 146 6.54 -9.60 -5.17
CA VAL A 146 6.63 -10.27 -3.87
C VAL A 146 5.93 -11.62 -3.90
N GLY A 147 4.72 -11.67 -4.46
CA GLY A 147 3.95 -12.91 -4.61
C GLY A 147 4.70 -13.95 -5.44
N GLU A 148 5.23 -13.54 -6.58
CA GLU A 148 6.02 -14.40 -7.46
C GLU A 148 7.23 -15.00 -6.72
N ARG A 149 8.03 -14.15 -6.03
CA ARG A 149 9.21 -14.59 -5.28
C ARG A 149 8.89 -15.53 -4.14
N LEU A 150 7.73 -15.43 -3.53
CA LEU A 150 7.26 -16.35 -2.49
C LEU A 150 6.53 -17.57 -3.06
N GLY A 151 6.39 -17.66 -4.40
CA GLY A 151 5.69 -18.72 -5.10
C GLY A 151 4.20 -18.77 -4.74
N VAL A 152 3.57 -17.59 -4.61
CA VAL A 152 2.11 -17.43 -4.46
C VAL A 152 1.53 -17.20 -5.84
N LEU A 153 0.74 -18.15 -6.34
CA LEU A 153 0.19 -18.13 -7.71
C LEU A 153 -1.16 -17.42 -7.77
N ASP A 154 -1.99 -17.58 -6.75
CA ASP A 154 -3.29 -16.93 -6.68
C ASP A 154 -3.12 -15.47 -6.26
N GLN A 155 -3.19 -14.56 -7.24
CA GLN A 155 -2.97 -13.13 -7.07
C GLN A 155 -4.13 -12.34 -7.65
N PHE A 156 -4.77 -11.52 -6.81
CA PHE A 156 -5.92 -10.69 -7.13
C PHE A 156 -5.57 -9.21 -7.00
N GLN A 157 -5.99 -8.38 -7.95
CA GLN A 157 -5.62 -6.98 -7.99
C GLN A 157 -6.86 -6.07 -8.08
N GLY A 158 -6.76 -4.87 -7.51
CA GLY A 158 -7.89 -3.95 -7.47
C GLY A 158 -9.01 -4.43 -6.54
N VAL A 159 -8.63 -5.13 -5.45
CA VAL A 159 -9.59 -5.70 -4.50
C VAL A 159 -10.31 -4.60 -3.74
N ASP A 160 -11.63 -4.61 -3.76
CA ASP A 160 -12.50 -3.72 -2.98
C ASP A 160 -13.19 -4.46 -1.81
N GLU A 161 -13.40 -5.77 -1.93
CA GLU A 161 -14.00 -6.57 -0.86
C GLU A 161 -13.48 -8.01 -0.87
N LEU A 162 -13.28 -8.56 0.32
CA LEU A 162 -12.91 -9.96 0.54
C LEU A 162 -13.89 -10.58 1.53
N LYS A 163 -14.62 -11.61 1.09
CA LYS A 163 -15.55 -12.38 1.94
C LYS A 163 -14.98 -13.76 2.20
N LEU A 164 -14.91 -14.14 3.48
CA LEU A 164 -14.67 -15.52 3.87
C LEU A 164 -15.99 -16.29 3.75
N LEU A 165 -15.96 -17.39 3.00
CA LEU A 165 -17.11 -18.26 2.81
C LEU A 165 -17.10 -19.42 3.84
N PRO A 166 -18.25 -20.10 4.03
CA PRO A 166 -18.37 -21.18 5.02
C PRO A 166 -17.45 -22.39 4.79
N ASP A 167 -16.95 -22.56 3.58
CA ASP A 167 -16.02 -23.61 3.18
C ASP A 167 -14.54 -23.18 3.27
N ASP A 168 -14.25 -22.08 3.98
CA ASP A 168 -12.93 -21.45 4.12
C ASP A 168 -12.34 -20.92 2.80
N SER A 169 -13.09 -20.89 1.70
CA SER A 169 -12.73 -20.20 0.47
C SER A 169 -13.02 -18.71 0.54
N PHE A 170 -12.51 -17.95 -0.40
CA PHE A 170 -12.74 -16.51 -0.49
C PHE A 170 -13.54 -16.14 -1.74
N GLU A 171 -14.50 -15.23 -1.57
CA GLU A 171 -15.10 -14.46 -2.66
C GLU A 171 -14.46 -13.07 -2.67
N ILE A 172 -13.98 -12.66 -3.84
CA ILE A 172 -13.19 -11.46 -4.03
C ILE A 172 -13.93 -10.55 -5.01
N LEU A 173 -14.17 -9.30 -4.61
CA LEU A 173 -14.70 -8.25 -5.47
C LEU A 173 -13.54 -7.43 -6.00
N GLU A 174 -13.25 -7.53 -7.30
CA GLU A 174 -12.15 -6.83 -7.97
C GLU A 174 -12.69 -5.70 -8.85
N ARG A 175 -12.08 -4.55 -8.76
CA ARG A 175 -12.38 -3.40 -9.60
C ARG A 175 -11.84 -3.63 -11.01
N VAL A 176 -12.71 -3.47 -12.01
CA VAL A 176 -12.34 -3.56 -13.41
C VAL A 176 -12.73 -2.29 -14.16
N GLU A 177 -12.31 -2.18 -15.42
CA GLU A 177 -12.60 -1.02 -16.24
C GLU A 177 -14.10 -0.74 -16.41
N GLY A 178 -14.43 0.51 -16.67
CA GLY A 178 -15.81 0.95 -16.95
C GLY A 178 -16.71 1.01 -15.71
N GLY A 179 -16.14 1.12 -14.51
CA GLY A 179 -16.89 1.23 -13.26
C GLY A 179 -17.61 -0.06 -12.87
N LYS A 180 -17.15 -1.20 -13.37
CA LYS A 180 -17.68 -2.53 -13.06
C LYS A 180 -16.81 -3.25 -12.04
N HIS A 181 -17.32 -4.35 -11.51
CA HIS A 181 -16.58 -5.28 -10.68
C HIS A 181 -16.63 -6.69 -11.27
N GLN A 182 -15.55 -7.43 -11.04
CA GLN A 182 -15.50 -8.87 -11.26
C GLN A 182 -15.59 -9.57 -9.91
N ILE A 183 -16.33 -10.68 -9.86
CA ILE A 183 -16.35 -11.55 -8.69
C ILE A 183 -15.47 -12.76 -9.01
N SER A 184 -14.41 -12.92 -8.23
CA SER A 184 -13.50 -14.05 -8.31
C SER A 184 -13.64 -14.94 -7.09
N ARG A 185 -13.18 -16.19 -7.20
CA ARG A 185 -13.10 -17.13 -6.08
C ARG A 185 -11.68 -17.67 -5.93
N CYS A 186 -11.24 -17.78 -4.69
CA CYS A 186 -9.98 -18.39 -4.31
C CYS A 186 -10.25 -19.52 -3.32
N ALA A 187 -9.63 -20.67 -3.53
CA ALA A 187 -9.82 -21.85 -2.67
C ALA A 187 -9.25 -21.68 -1.25
N GLY A 188 -8.41 -20.67 -1.02
CA GLY A 188 -7.79 -20.39 0.27
C GLY A 188 -6.31 -20.01 0.14
N PRO A 189 -5.57 -19.94 1.26
CA PRO A 189 -4.15 -19.64 1.23
C PRO A 189 -3.31 -20.77 0.58
N PRO A 190 -2.14 -20.44 0.00
CA PRO A 190 -1.55 -19.11 -0.03
C PRO A 190 -2.15 -18.22 -1.14
N ALA A 191 -2.49 -16.98 -0.82
CA ALA A 191 -3.04 -16.04 -1.79
C ALA A 191 -2.54 -14.61 -1.55
N LEU A 192 -2.62 -13.77 -2.59
CA LEU A 192 -2.20 -12.38 -2.55
C LEU A 192 -3.32 -11.45 -3.02
N PHE A 193 -3.51 -10.36 -2.28
CA PHE A 193 -4.58 -9.39 -2.54
C PHE A 193 -4.02 -7.97 -2.58
N GLY A 194 -4.04 -7.38 -3.78
CA GLY A 194 -3.73 -5.98 -4.04
C GLY A 194 -4.97 -5.13 -3.85
N TRP A 195 -5.07 -4.48 -2.71
CA TRP A 195 -6.23 -3.68 -2.33
C TRP A 195 -6.29 -2.35 -3.08
N ALA A 196 -7.46 -2.02 -3.60
CA ALA A 196 -7.77 -0.70 -4.12
C ALA A 196 -8.12 0.24 -2.95
N THR A 197 -9.40 0.46 -2.65
CA THR A 197 -9.77 1.31 -1.51
C THR A 197 -10.34 0.53 -0.34
N GLY A 198 -10.82 -0.70 -0.56
CA GLY A 198 -11.60 -1.43 0.42
C GLY A 198 -12.94 -0.74 0.73
N ASN A 199 -13.78 -1.43 1.47
CA ASN A 199 -15.09 -0.92 1.88
C ASN A 199 -15.15 -0.55 3.38
N LEU A 200 -14.06 -0.77 4.13
CA LEU A 200 -14.04 -0.46 5.55
C LEU A 200 -13.72 1.02 5.80
N PRO A 201 -14.42 1.64 6.76
CA PRO A 201 -14.07 2.98 7.18
C PRO A 201 -12.68 2.99 7.86
N GLU A 202 -11.99 4.10 7.75
CA GLU A 202 -10.71 4.29 8.44
C GLU A 202 -10.89 4.13 9.95
N PRO A 203 -10.12 3.24 10.61
CA PRO A 203 -10.21 3.04 12.05
C PRO A 203 -9.84 4.31 12.81
N LYS A 204 -10.61 4.63 13.83
CA LYS A 204 -10.26 5.75 14.74
C LYS A 204 -9.02 5.41 15.55
N ASN A 205 -8.27 6.44 15.93
CA ASN A 205 -7.15 6.29 16.87
C ASN A 205 -7.63 5.67 18.19
N ASN A 206 -6.92 4.64 18.63
CA ASN A 206 -7.16 3.97 19.91
C ASN A 206 -5.85 3.91 20.71
N PRO A 207 -5.70 4.71 21.78
CA PRO A 207 -4.49 4.72 22.59
C PRO A 207 -4.13 3.38 23.22
N GLN A 208 -5.15 2.52 23.52
CA GLN A 208 -4.90 1.19 24.09
C GLN A 208 -4.23 0.27 23.07
N ILE A 209 -4.73 0.27 21.83
CA ILE A 209 -4.09 -0.45 20.72
C ILE A 209 -2.67 0.09 20.52
N GLY A 210 -2.50 1.41 20.53
CA GLY A 210 -1.20 2.06 20.39
C GLY A 210 -0.20 1.59 21.45
N MET A 211 -0.60 1.54 22.71
CA MET A 211 0.28 1.07 23.80
C MET A 211 0.68 -0.40 23.64
N VAL A 212 -0.22 -1.25 23.19
CA VAL A 212 0.09 -2.68 22.93
C VAL A 212 1.05 -2.81 21.76
N ASN A 213 0.75 -2.18 20.65
CA ASN A 213 1.58 -2.23 19.43
C ASN A 213 2.99 -1.68 19.68
N MET A 214 3.12 -0.58 20.44
CA MET A 214 4.44 0.03 20.69
C MET A 214 5.42 -0.89 21.43
N ARG A 215 4.93 -1.90 22.16
CA ARG A 215 5.78 -2.91 22.80
C ARG A 215 6.52 -3.80 21.78
N THR A 216 5.96 -3.98 20.59
CA THR A 216 6.56 -4.77 19.50
C THR A 216 7.18 -3.88 18.43
N VAL A 217 6.55 -2.76 18.10
CA VAL A 217 6.99 -1.80 17.07
C VAL A 217 8.35 -1.18 17.41
N MET A 218 8.54 -0.69 18.64
CA MET A 218 9.83 -0.07 19.01
C MET A 218 11.01 -1.04 18.93
N PRO A 219 10.94 -2.25 19.50
CA PRO A 219 12.01 -3.24 19.34
C PRO A 219 12.25 -3.64 17.87
N ALA A 220 11.19 -3.75 17.05
CA ALA A 220 11.33 -4.06 15.63
C ALA A 220 12.08 -2.95 14.87
N LEU A 221 11.77 -1.69 15.14
CA LEU A 221 12.50 -0.54 14.59
C LEU A 221 13.96 -0.50 15.03
N GLN A 222 14.24 -0.83 16.30
CA GLN A 222 15.62 -0.89 16.80
C GLN A 222 16.44 -1.97 16.12
N LYS A 223 15.81 -3.13 15.85
CA LYS A 223 16.42 -4.30 15.21
C LYS A 223 16.26 -4.33 13.69
N ALA A 224 15.76 -3.24 13.08
CA ALA A 224 15.53 -3.18 11.64
C ALA A 224 16.80 -3.57 10.87
N LYS A 225 16.67 -4.57 10.01
CA LYS A 225 17.77 -5.04 9.16
C LYS A 225 18.05 -3.98 8.10
N THR A 226 19.31 -3.57 7.99
CA THR A 226 19.74 -2.69 6.90
C THR A 226 19.74 -3.46 5.59
N VAL A 227 19.09 -2.92 4.57
CA VAL A 227 19.04 -3.48 3.22
C VAL A 227 19.50 -2.45 2.19
N LYS A 228 20.13 -2.95 1.13
CA LYS A 228 20.54 -2.13 -0.02
C LYS A 228 19.56 -2.39 -1.15
N VAL A 229 18.89 -1.34 -1.62
CA VAL A 229 17.99 -1.37 -2.77
C VAL A 229 18.25 -0.14 -3.64
N GLY A 230 17.99 -0.24 -4.93
CA GLY A 230 18.19 0.86 -5.89
C GLY A 230 19.60 0.91 -6.49
N ALA A 231 20.41 -0.17 -6.34
CA ALA A 231 21.77 -0.21 -6.88
C ALA A 231 21.90 -1.06 -8.16
N GLU A 232 21.04 -2.04 -8.36
CA GLU A 232 21.18 -3.07 -9.41
C GLU A 232 19.99 -3.14 -10.38
N GLY A 233 18.87 -2.53 -10.03
CA GLY A 233 17.65 -2.56 -10.84
C GLY A 233 17.59 -1.47 -11.91
N ALA A 234 16.38 -1.28 -12.44
CA ALA A 234 16.10 -0.20 -13.39
C ALA A 234 16.27 1.17 -12.75
N ALA A 235 17.08 2.02 -13.37
CA ALA A 235 17.31 3.39 -12.92
C ALA A 235 16.45 4.38 -13.72
N PHE A 236 15.92 5.39 -13.04
CA PHE A 236 15.23 6.49 -13.70
C PHE A 236 16.26 7.45 -14.31
N ALA A 237 16.18 7.69 -15.63
CA ALA A 237 17.13 8.54 -16.35
C ALA A 237 16.88 10.04 -16.14
N GLY A 238 15.64 10.43 -15.84
CA GLY A 238 15.29 11.83 -15.64
C GLY A 238 13.83 12.04 -15.26
N VAL A 239 13.53 13.26 -14.87
CA VAL A 239 12.17 13.72 -14.57
C VAL A 239 11.88 14.95 -15.39
N VAL A 240 10.75 14.95 -16.09
CA VAL A 240 10.29 16.11 -16.87
C VAL A 240 8.85 16.44 -16.52
N LEU A 241 8.56 17.73 -16.43
CA LEU A 241 7.18 18.18 -16.33
C LEU A 241 6.54 18.10 -17.71
N PRO A 242 5.38 17.44 -17.86
CA PRO A 242 4.69 17.41 -19.14
C PRO A 242 4.28 18.83 -19.57
N LYS A 243 4.47 19.14 -20.85
CA LYS A 243 3.94 20.40 -21.39
C LYS A 243 2.42 20.38 -21.27
N GLN A 244 1.89 21.35 -20.57
CA GLN A 244 0.44 21.55 -20.52
C GLN A 244 0.00 22.17 -21.84
N LEU A 245 -0.74 21.39 -22.63
CA LEU A 245 -1.36 21.85 -23.88
C LEU A 245 -2.82 22.29 -23.69
N ARG A 246 -3.27 22.40 -22.45
CA ARG A 246 -4.66 22.79 -22.13
C ARG A 246 -4.78 24.31 -22.20
N GLU A 247 -5.67 24.78 -23.06
CA GLU A 247 -6.21 26.14 -22.97
C GLU A 247 -7.32 26.12 -21.91
N THR A 248 -6.97 26.56 -20.70
CA THR A 248 -7.94 26.62 -19.61
C THR A 248 -8.65 27.98 -19.66
N ARG A 249 -9.92 27.95 -20.04
CA ARG A 249 -10.81 29.12 -19.92
C ARG A 249 -11.41 29.15 -18.52
N ILE A 250 -11.07 30.18 -17.74
CA ILE A 250 -11.67 30.43 -16.43
C ILE A 250 -12.77 31.46 -16.61
N VAL A 251 -14.01 31.06 -16.35
CA VAL A 251 -15.17 31.96 -16.37
C VAL A 251 -15.51 32.32 -14.93
N LYS A 252 -15.42 33.59 -14.62
CA LYS A 252 -15.83 34.14 -13.31
C LYS A 252 -17.18 34.86 -13.48
N ASP A 253 -17.98 34.87 -12.42
CA ASP A 253 -19.23 35.61 -12.32
C ASP A 253 -20.34 35.26 -13.33
N ALA A 254 -20.29 34.05 -13.90
CA ALA A 254 -21.37 33.54 -14.74
C ALA A 254 -22.58 33.12 -13.91
N SER A 255 -23.77 33.43 -14.38
CA SER A 255 -25.00 32.95 -13.72
C SER A 255 -25.14 31.43 -13.83
N PRO A 256 -25.84 30.77 -12.87
CA PRO A 256 -26.07 29.32 -12.92
C PRO A 256 -26.70 28.84 -14.25
N ASP A 257 -27.58 29.65 -14.85
CA ASP A 257 -28.23 29.33 -16.12
C ASP A 257 -27.24 29.30 -17.29
N VAL A 258 -26.26 30.19 -17.31
CA VAL A 258 -25.20 30.24 -18.32
C VAL A 258 -24.30 29.02 -18.18
N ILE A 259 -23.91 28.70 -16.94
CA ILE A 259 -23.09 27.51 -16.65
C ILE A 259 -23.82 26.23 -17.08
N ALA A 260 -25.09 26.09 -16.69
CA ALA A 260 -25.90 24.92 -17.06
C ALA A 260 -26.03 24.75 -18.57
N LYS A 261 -26.28 25.83 -19.32
CA LYS A 261 -26.36 25.78 -20.80
C LYS A 261 -25.02 25.37 -21.43
N GLU A 262 -23.91 25.86 -20.92
CA GLU A 262 -22.57 25.49 -21.43
C GLU A 262 -22.26 24.00 -21.16
N ILE A 263 -22.55 23.50 -19.95
CA ILE A 263 -22.40 22.07 -19.60
C ILE A 263 -23.28 21.20 -20.50
N LEU A 264 -24.55 21.57 -20.70
CA LEU A 264 -25.46 20.83 -21.59
C LEU A 264 -24.98 20.82 -23.03
N TYR A 265 -24.36 21.89 -23.51
CA TYR A 265 -23.77 21.94 -24.83
C TYR A 265 -22.60 20.95 -24.99
N TRP A 266 -21.74 20.86 -23.95
CA TRP A 266 -20.61 19.90 -23.97
C TRP A 266 -21.05 18.43 -23.90
N ILE A 267 -22.08 18.14 -23.10
CA ILE A 267 -22.61 16.76 -22.97
C ILE A 267 -23.28 16.27 -24.27
N LYS A 268 -23.84 17.19 -25.04
CA LYS A 268 -24.55 16.88 -26.30
C LYS A 268 -23.65 16.81 -27.55
N LYS A 269 -22.37 17.16 -27.39
CA LYS A 269 -21.37 17.15 -28.45
C LYS A 269 -20.58 15.83 -28.42
#